data_e555881e674a1c34f994a232247b788d
#
_entry.id   e555881e674a1c34f994a232247b788d
#
_cell.length_a   1.000
_cell.length_b   1.000
_cell.length_c   1.000
_cell.angle_alpha   90.00
_cell.angle_beta   90.00
_cell.angle_gamma   90.00
#
_symmetry.space_group_name_H-M   'P 1'
#
loop_
_entity.id
_entity.type
_entity.pdbx_description
1 polymer ?
#
loop_
_entity_poly.entity_id
_entity_poly.type
_entity_poly.pdbx_seq_one_letter_code
_entity_poly.pdbx_strand_id
1 'polypeptide(L)'
;MSFDERYGDGLMLAVTFGGGGLFFVAWQIAYLSELAASGVEIGGAQRVVGTSAGSLVAAVTTSGRLRRIQTELAAVARVPAVLALLAPSKDLHPSQLRALGLFHEADGAAPDTVRAIGHASLAACTPSAARLRRSTAIVTGRGKLSDPALRITAVDAFTAERCVLGAAAGTTLAAATAASSAVPGLFAPQPIGDRRLMDGGVSGTGVHLDLVAGARRALVLSLSDGTEPGPGMMTTAPGSFLVERSALEATGTEVFARSPEPVEVTELMAPAAVPKALAMGARQARADAAELRAFWR
;
A
#
# COMPACT_ATOMS: atom_id res chain seq x y z
N MET A 1 12.86 -8.08 -16.90
CA MET A 1 12.86 -6.77 -16.19
C MET A 1 14.17 -6.66 -15.45
N SER A 2 14.86 -5.52 -15.51
CA SER A 2 16.05 -5.22 -14.69
C SER A 2 15.81 -3.88 -13.99
N PHE A 3 16.45 -3.68 -12.84
CA PHE A 3 16.45 -2.38 -12.18
C PHE A 3 17.76 -1.68 -12.51
N ASP A 4 17.71 -0.72 -13.42
CA ASP A 4 18.89 0.06 -13.84
C ASP A 4 19.31 1.06 -12.75
N GLU A 5 18.34 1.55 -11.96
CA GLU A 5 18.57 2.41 -10.80
C GLU A 5 18.47 1.60 -9.50
N ARG A 6 19.48 1.74 -8.66
CA ARG A 6 19.62 1.01 -7.39
C ARG A 6 19.40 1.94 -6.21
N TYR A 7 18.15 2.33 -6.01
CA TYR A 7 17.76 3.28 -4.95
C TYR A 7 18.03 2.79 -3.52
N GLY A 8 18.30 1.50 -3.34
CA GLY A 8 18.61 0.87 -2.05
C GLY A 8 20.10 0.67 -1.79
N ASP A 9 21.00 1.07 -2.67
CA ASP A 9 22.43 0.87 -2.48
C ASP A 9 22.91 1.50 -1.16
N GLY A 10 23.67 0.71 -0.40
CA GLY A 10 24.17 1.08 0.92
C GLY A 10 23.17 0.93 2.06
N LEU A 11 21.92 0.58 1.80
CA LEU A 11 20.95 0.29 2.84
C LEU A 11 21.10 -1.15 3.35
N MET A 12 21.06 -1.33 4.66
CA MET A 12 21.08 -2.65 5.28
C MET A 12 19.71 -3.31 5.28
N LEU A 13 18.69 -2.54 5.65
CA LEU A 13 17.33 -3.03 5.83
C LEU A 13 16.33 -2.11 5.12
N ALA A 14 15.49 -2.70 4.29
CA ALA A 14 14.40 -2.01 3.59
C ALA A 14 13.09 -2.79 3.70
N VAL A 15 11.96 -2.10 3.57
CA VAL A 15 10.63 -2.71 3.63
C VAL A 15 9.75 -2.13 2.53
N THR A 16 8.95 -2.96 1.89
CA THR A 16 7.86 -2.51 1.03
C THR A 16 6.51 -3.05 1.51
N PHE A 17 5.53 -2.17 1.58
CA PHE A 17 4.15 -2.45 1.95
C PHE A 17 3.24 -2.19 0.75
N GLY A 18 2.66 -3.26 0.20
CA GLY A 18 1.81 -3.19 -0.97
C GLY A 18 0.39 -2.68 -0.68
N GLY A 19 -0.34 -2.38 -1.75
CA GLY A 19 -1.76 -2.08 -1.74
C GLY A 19 -2.63 -3.32 -1.54
N GLY A 20 -3.91 -3.14 -1.16
CA GLY A 20 -4.84 -4.26 -0.94
C GLY A 20 -6.05 -3.92 -0.06
N GLY A 21 -6.42 -2.64 0.01
CA GLY A 21 -7.63 -2.18 0.70
C GLY A 21 -7.61 -2.35 2.21
N LEU A 22 -8.80 -2.27 2.81
CA LEU A 22 -8.98 -2.30 4.26
C LEU A 22 -8.53 -3.62 4.90
N PHE A 23 -8.80 -4.74 4.22
CA PHE A 23 -8.33 -6.07 4.64
C PHE A 23 -6.82 -6.07 4.82
N PHE A 24 -6.09 -5.58 3.82
CA PHE A 24 -4.64 -5.64 3.82
C PHE A 24 -4.00 -4.65 4.81
N VAL A 25 -4.63 -3.49 5.06
CA VAL A 25 -4.24 -2.63 6.18
C VAL A 25 -4.30 -3.39 7.50
N ALA A 26 -5.41 -4.09 7.77
CA ALA A 26 -5.61 -4.82 9.02
C ALA A 26 -4.63 -6.00 9.15
N TRP A 27 -4.43 -6.75 8.07
CA TRP A 27 -3.50 -7.86 8.02
C TRP A 27 -2.06 -7.41 8.28
N GLN A 28 -1.58 -6.37 7.57
CA GLN A 28 -0.21 -5.84 7.74
C GLN A 28 0.01 -5.30 9.16
N ILE A 29 -0.96 -4.55 9.71
CA ILE A 29 -0.86 -4.02 11.09
C ILE A 29 -0.74 -5.17 12.10
N ALA A 30 -1.56 -6.20 11.99
CA ALA A 30 -1.51 -7.34 12.91
C ALA A 30 -0.21 -8.14 12.75
N TYR A 31 0.22 -8.36 11.50
CA TYR A 31 1.47 -9.05 11.18
C TYR A 31 2.68 -8.33 11.81
N LEU A 32 2.82 -7.04 11.56
CA LEU A 32 3.93 -6.24 12.08
C LEU A 32 3.90 -6.11 13.61
N SER A 33 2.71 -5.99 14.20
CA SER A 33 2.57 -5.88 15.66
C SER A 33 2.95 -7.17 16.38
N GLU A 34 2.59 -8.32 15.82
CA GLU A 34 2.97 -9.63 16.37
C GLU A 34 4.48 -9.89 16.20
N LEU A 35 5.07 -9.47 15.07
CA LEU A 35 6.52 -9.50 14.88
C LEU A 35 7.25 -8.67 15.93
N ALA A 36 6.78 -7.44 16.18
CA ALA A 36 7.34 -6.57 17.20
C ALA A 36 7.23 -7.19 18.61
N ALA A 37 6.08 -7.82 18.93
CA ALA A 37 5.90 -8.57 20.17
C ALA A 37 6.85 -9.77 20.29
N SER A 38 7.25 -10.32 19.15
CA SER A 38 8.23 -11.41 19.03
C SER A 38 9.69 -10.91 18.95
N GLY A 39 9.95 -9.60 19.12
CA GLY A 39 11.28 -9.00 19.12
C GLY A 39 11.88 -8.75 17.73
N VAL A 40 11.03 -8.63 16.68
CA VAL A 40 11.44 -8.23 15.32
C VAL A 40 10.91 -6.83 15.04
N GLU A 41 11.76 -5.81 15.19
CA GLU A 41 11.40 -4.40 15.04
C GLU A 41 11.64 -3.92 13.61
N ILE A 42 10.56 -3.79 12.84
CA ILE A 42 10.62 -3.35 11.44
C ILE A 42 10.73 -1.82 11.29
N GLY A 43 10.30 -1.07 12.30
CA GLY A 43 10.30 0.40 12.29
C GLY A 43 11.67 1.06 12.14
N GLY A 44 12.75 0.32 12.39
CA GLY A 44 14.14 0.77 12.21
C GLY A 44 14.70 0.60 10.78
N ALA A 45 13.90 0.17 9.81
CA ALA A 45 14.33 0.05 8.42
C ALA A 45 14.76 1.41 7.85
N GLN A 46 15.86 1.42 7.11
CA GLN A 46 16.42 2.64 6.51
C GLN A 46 15.63 3.13 5.28
N ARG A 47 14.81 2.25 4.70
CA ARG A 47 13.85 2.58 3.65
C ARG A 47 12.54 1.84 3.92
N VAL A 48 11.45 2.60 3.93
CA VAL A 48 10.08 2.09 4.08
C VAL A 48 9.24 2.63 2.94
N VAL A 49 8.84 1.77 2.04
CA VAL A 49 8.00 2.10 0.88
C VAL A 49 6.56 1.68 1.19
N GLY A 50 5.60 2.52 0.86
CA GLY A 50 4.19 2.19 1.05
C GLY A 50 3.32 2.64 -0.12
N THR A 51 2.40 1.78 -0.53
CA THR A 51 1.44 2.01 -1.61
C THR A 51 0.03 1.74 -1.11
N SER A 52 -0.91 2.65 -1.36
CA SER A 52 -2.32 2.46 -1.00
C SER A 52 -2.49 2.07 0.49
N ALA A 53 -3.07 0.91 0.78
CA ALA A 53 -3.14 0.32 2.13
C ALA A 53 -1.77 0.35 2.82
N GLY A 54 -0.72 -0.06 2.12
CA GLY A 54 0.65 -0.08 2.63
C GLY A 54 1.19 1.31 2.95
N SER A 55 0.71 2.38 2.31
CA SER A 55 1.12 3.75 2.64
C SER A 55 0.68 4.16 4.05
N LEU A 56 -0.51 3.74 4.48
CA LEU A 56 -1.01 3.95 5.83
C LEU A 56 -0.17 3.17 6.84
N VAL A 57 0.14 1.90 6.52
CA VAL A 57 0.96 1.02 7.37
C VAL A 57 2.39 1.55 7.47
N ALA A 58 3.00 1.96 6.36
CA ALA A 58 4.33 2.59 6.34
C ALA A 58 4.39 3.84 7.24
N ALA A 59 3.39 4.72 7.10
CA ALA A 59 3.29 5.94 7.92
C ALA A 59 3.12 5.63 9.41
N VAL A 60 2.32 4.64 9.76
CA VAL A 60 2.10 4.21 11.15
C VAL A 60 3.36 3.58 11.74
N THR A 61 4.06 2.76 10.95
CA THR A 61 5.29 2.07 11.36
C THR A 61 6.42 3.06 11.61
N THR A 62 6.71 3.97 10.67
CA THR A 62 7.79 4.96 10.79
C THR A 62 7.51 6.01 11.88
N SER A 63 6.25 6.30 12.17
CA SER A 63 5.87 7.23 13.26
C SER A 63 5.79 6.58 14.65
N GLY A 64 6.14 5.29 14.79
CA GLY A 64 6.08 4.57 16.08
C GLY A 64 4.66 4.35 16.63
N ARG A 65 3.62 4.49 15.79
CA ARG A 65 2.22 4.41 16.21
C ARG A 65 1.58 3.03 16.03
N LEU A 66 2.35 2.04 15.56
CA LEU A 66 1.85 0.72 15.19
C LEU A 66 1.02 0.06 16.28
N ARG A 67 1.56 -0.03 17.50
CA ARG A 67 0.87 -0.65 18.65
C ARG A 67 -0.45 0.06 19.00
N ARG A 68 -0.47 1.39 18.94
CA ARG A 68 -1.67 2.18 19.19
C ARG A 68 -2.74 1.89 18.15
N ILE A 69 -2.39 1.96 16.86
CA ILE A 69 -3.34 1.73 15.76
C ILE A 69 -3.85 0.29 15.77
N GLN A 70 -3.02 -0.69 16.10
CA GLN A 70 -3.47 -2.08 16.29
C GLN A 70 -4.56 -2.17 17.36
N THR A 71 -4.35 -1.55 18.52
CA THR A 71 -5.32 -1.58 19.62
C THR A 71 -6.63 -0.90 19.23
N GLU A 72 -6.55 0.28 18.62
CA GLU A 72 -7.71 1.03 18.12
C GLU A 72 -8.48 0.21 17.06
N LEU A 73 -7.78 -0.38 16.09
CA LEU A 73 -8.38 -1.18 15.03
C LEU A 73 -9.04 -2.46 15.59
N ALA A 74 -8.40 -3.14 16.53
CA ALA A 74 -8.94 -4.31 17.19
C ALA A 74 -10.21 -3.98 18.01
N ALA A 75 -10.26 -2.79 18.63
CA ALA A 75 -11.45 -2.32 19.33
C ALA A 75 -12.59 -2.01 18.36
N VAL A 76 -12.30 -1.27 17.29
CA VAL A 76 -13.28 -0.90 16.25
C VAL A 76 -13.77 -2.13 15.49
N ALA A 77 -12.94 -3.15 15.29
CA ALA A 77 -13.32 -4.41 14.66
C ALA A 77 -14.44 -5.16 15.39
N ARG A 78 -14.65 -4.87 16.69
CA ARG A 78 -15.75 -5.43 17.49
C ARG A 78 -17.08 -4.70 17.28
N VAL A 79 -17.07 -3.57 16.56
CA VAL A 79 -18.24 -2.74 16.31
C VAL A 79 -18.43 -2.56 14.80
N PRO A 80 -19.09 -3.50 14.13
CA PRO A 80 -19.21 -3.51 12.65
C PRO A 80 -19.79 -2.21 12.07
N ALA A 81 -20.71 -1.56 12.80
CA ALA A 81 -21.31 -0.29 12.37
C ALA A 81 -20.27 0.85 12.25
N VAL A 82 -19.25 0.86 13.10
CA VAL A 82 -18.17 1.86 13.04
C VAL A 82 -17.24 1.56 11.86
N LEU A 83 -16.90 0.28 11.62
CA LEU A 83 -16.14 -0.12 10.46
C LEU A 83 -16.84 0.23 9.14
N ALA A 84 -18.19 0.08 9.10
CA ALA A 84 -18.96 0.41 7.91
C ALA A 84 -18.85 1.89 7.49
N LEU A 85 -18.54 2.80 8.41
CA LEU A 85 -18.29 4.21 8.10
C LEU A 85 -16.99 4.45 7.33
N LEU A 86 -16.07 3.48 7.36
CA LEU A 86 -14.79 3.53 6.65
C LEU A 86 -14.90 2.95 5.23
N ALA A 87 -15.96 2.20 4.93
CA ALA A 87 -16.19 1.62 3.62
C ALA A 87 -16.58 2.70 2.59
N PRO A 88 -16.21 2.52 1.32
CA PRO A 88 -16.78 3.29 0.22
C PRO A 88 -18.31 3.12 0.16
N SER A 89 -19.01 4.08 -0.44
CA SER A 89 -20.45 3.93 -0.73
C SER A 89 -20.67 2.69 -1.60
N LYS A 90 -21.77 1.97 -1.35
CA LYS A 90 -22.20 0.85 -2.20
C LYS A 90 -22.87 1.34 -3.47
N ASP A 91 -23.50 2.53 -3.42
CA ASP A 91 -24.17 3.15 -4.55
C ASP A 91 -23.18 4.07 -5.27
N LEU A 92 -22.53 3.53 -6.30
CA LEU A 92 -21.59 4.28 -7.11
C LEU A 92 -22.27 4.92 -8.31
N HIS A 93 -21.92 6.17 -8.59
CA HIS A 93 -22.35 6.87 -9.81
C HIS A 93 -21.80 6.17 -11.07
N PRO A 94 -22.48 6.18 -12.22
CA PRO A 94 -21.98 5.53 -13.45
C PRO A 94 -20.55 5.93 -13.85
N SER A 95 -20.16 7.21 -13.65
CA SER A 95 -18.79 7.66 -13.91
C SER A 95 -17.75 7.05 -12.95
N GLN A 96 -18.14 6.73 -11.71
CA GLN A 96 -17.28 6.02 -10.76
C GLN A 96 -17.09 4.57 -11.17
N LEU A 97 -18.18 3.90 -11.57
CA LEU A 97 -18.14 2.52 -12.08
C LEU A 97 -17.25 2.42 -13.32
N ARG A 98 -17.31 3.41 -14.21
CA ARG A 98 -16.45 3.46 -15.39
C ARG A 98 -14.97 3.56 -15.03
N ALA A 99 -14.59 4.46 -14.11
CA ALA A 99 -13.21 4.63 -13.69
C ALA A 99 -12.69 3.39 -12.96
N LEU A 100 -13.52 2.80 -12.09
CA LEU A 100 -13.21 1.57 -11.37
C LEU A 100 -13.06 0.38 -12.31
N GLY A 101 -13.94 0.26 -13.33
CA GLY A 101 -13.89 -0.78 -14.36
C GLY A 101 -12.59 -0.70 -15.15
N LEU A 102 -12.20 0.47 -15.65
CA LEU A 102 -10.93 0.66 -16.35
C LEU A 102 -9.71 0.24 -15.50
N PHE A 103 -9.77 0.48 -14.20
CA PHE A 103 -8.70 0.05 -13.29
C PHE A 103 -8.69 -1.46 -13.07
N HIS A 104 -9.86 -2.09 -12.88
CA HIS A 104 -9.96 -3.53 -12.64
C HIS A 104 -9.69 -4.38 -13.88
N GLU A 105 -10.05 -3.88 -15.07
CA GLU A 105 -9.91 -4.59 -16.33
C GLU A 105 -8.52 -4.41 -16.95
N ALA A 106 -7.70 -3.51 -16.41
CA ALA A 106 -6.35 -3.30 -16.90
C ALA A 106 -5.47 -4.52 -16.61
N ASP A 107 -4.77 -5.00 -17.63
CA ASP A 107 -3.84 -6.13 -17.58
C ASP A 107 -2.37 -5.69 -17.46
N GLY A 108 -2.13 -4.39 -17.32
CA GLY A 108 -0.80 -3.82 -17.18
C GLY A 108 -0.83 -2.31 -16.99
N ALA A 109 0.35 -1.75 -16.69
CA ALA A 109 0.55 -0.33 -16.40
C ALA A 109 1.17 0.43 -17.60
N ALA A 110 0.74 0.13 -18.83
CA ALA A 110 1.17 0.89 -19.99
C ALA A 110 0.76 2.36 -19.84
N PRO A 111 1.58 3.35 -20.27
CA PRO A 111 1.32 4.77 -20.04
C PRO A 111 -0.06 5.23 -20.54
N ASP A 112 -0.52 4.71 -21.65
CA ASP A 112 -1.84 5.09 -22.20
C ASP A 112 -2.99 4.49 -21.38
N THR A 113 -2.84 3.26 -20.86
CA THR A 113 -3.78 2.62 -19.93
C THR A 113 -3.89 3.44 -18.65
N VAL A 114 -2.75 3.75 -18.04
CA VAL A 114 -2.67 4.56 -16.80
C VAL A 114 -3.28 5.96 -17.01
N ARG A 115 -3.02 6.59 -18.16
CA ARG A 115 -3.59 7.89 -18.51
C ARG A 115 -5.12 7.83 -18.69
N ALA A 116 -5.63 6.79 -19.33
CA ALA A 116 -7.07 6.58 -19.49
C ALA A 116 -7.76 6.40 -18.11
N ILE A 117 -7.17 5.61 -17.21
CA ILE A 117 -7.64 5.45 -15.82
C ILE A 117 -7.61 6.81 -15.09
N GLY A 118 -6.52 7.58 -15.24
CA GLY A 118 -6.36 8.89 -14.61
C GLY A 118 -7.44 9.89 -15.05
N HIS A 119 -7.67 10.00 -16.34
CA HIS A 119 -8.71 10.89 -16.89
C HIS A 119 -10.12 10.47 -16.44
N ALA A 120 -10.41 9.16 -16.42
CA ALA A 120 -11.68 8.65 -15.91
C ALA A 120 -11.85 8.95 -14.42
N SER A 121 -10.76 8.82 -13.62
CA SER A 121 -10.74 9.14 -12.19
C SER A 121 -11.01 10.63 -11.92
N LEU A 122 -10.43 11.53 -12.73
CA LEU A 122 -10.67 12.97 -12.66
C LEU A 122 -12.12 13.35 -13.02
N ALA A 123 -12.74 12.62 -13.95
CA ALA A 123 -14.11 12.84 -14.39
C ALA A 123 -15.17 12.16 -13.50
N ALA A 124 -14.75 11.28 -12.57
CA ALA A 124 -15.66 10.53 -11.73
C ALA A 124 -16.33 11.42 -10.67
N CYS A 125 -17.63 11.24 -10.47
CA CYS A 125 -18.43 11.93 -9.45
C CYS A 125 -18.17 11.33 -8.05
N THR A 126 -16.96 11.53 -7.55
CA THR A 126 -16.50 11.00 -6.25
C THR A 126 -16.72 12.00 -5.11
N PRO A 127 -16.73 11.55 -3.84
CA PRO A 127 -16.63 12.45 -2.70
C PRO A 127 -15.37 13.33 -2.78
N SER A 128 -15.43 14.52 -2.18
CA SER A 128 -14.32 15.49 -2.26
C SER A 128 -13.00 14.92 -1.74
N ALA A 129 -11.89 15.32 -2.33
CA ALA A 129 -10.53 14.97 -1.92
C ALA A 129 -10.28 15.21 -0.42
N ALA A 130 -10.86 16.28 0.15
CA ALA A 130 -10.75 16.60 1.56
C ALA A 130 -11.35 15.51 2.49
N ARG A 131 -12.35 14.74 2.03
CA ARG A 131 -12.93 13.64 2.81
C ARG A 131 -11.91 12.53 3.05
N LEU A 132 -11.25 12.06 2.00
CA LEU A 132 -10.21 11.03 2.12
C LEU A 132 -9.04 11.51 2.99
N ARG A 133 -8.57 12.77 2.80
CA ARG A 133 -7.52 13.33 3.65
C ARG A 133 -7.88 13.39 5.13
N ARG A 134 -9.14 13.68 5.47
CA ARG A 134 -9.60 13.62 6.86
C ARG A 134 -9.57 12.20 7.40
N SER A 135 -10.01 11.22 6.62
CA SER A 135 -9.99 9.80 7.02
C SER A 135 -8.56 9.31 7.24
N THR A 136 -7.64 9.58 6.32
CA THR A 136 -6.23 9.17 6.49
C THR A 136 -5.57 9.89 7.66
N ALA A 137 -5.93 11.15 7.95
CA ALA A 137 -5.40 11.91 9.08
C ALA A 137 -5.79 11.30 10.46
N ILE A 138 -6.87 10.55 10.55
CA ILE A 138 -7.25 9.82 11.78
C ILE A 138 -6.17 8.76 12.07
N VAL A 139 -5.72 8.05 11.05
CA VAL A 139 -4.74 6.96 11.16
C VAL A 139 -3.31 7.50 11.28
N THR A 140 -2.92 8.39 10.36
CA THR A 140 -1.52 8.82 10.20
C THR A 140 -1.17 10.10 10.97
N GLY A 141 -2.19 10.85 11.42
CA GLY A 141 -2.00 12.19 12.01
C GLY A 141 -1.90 13.29 10.94
N ARG A 142 -1.74 14.53 11.40
CA ARG A 142 -1.73 15.75 10.58
C ARG A 142 -0.32 16.34 10.37
N GLY A 143 0.71 15.64 10.83
CA GLY A 143 2.09 16.09 10.73
C GLY A 143 2.60 16.18 9.28
N LYS A 144 3.74 16.81 9.12
CA LYS A 144 4.46 16.84 7.83
C LYS A 144 4.99 15.46 7.49
N LEU A 145 5.08 15.15 6.21
CA LEU A 145 5.85 14.03 5.69
C LEU A 145 7.33 14.39 5.81
N SER A 146 7.99 13.99 6.90
CA SER A 146 9.36 14.43 7.23
C SER A 146 10.33 13.29 7.51
N ASP A 147 9.84 12.04 7.65
CA ASP A 147 10.69 10.89 7.90
C ASP A 147 11.57 10.61 6.67
N PRO A 148 12.90 10.59 6.81
CA PRO A 148 13.82 10.39 5.68
C PRO A 148 13.77 8.96 5.11
N ALA A 149 13.33 7.97 5.88
CA ALA A 149 13.20 6.59 5.43
C ALA A 149 11.91 6.37 4.60
N LEU A 150 10.86 7.16 4.82
CA LEU A 150 9.53 6.93 4.24
C LEU A 150 9.44 7.36 2.78
N ARG A 151 8.89 6.47 1.95
CA ARG A 151 8.51 6.72 0.55
C ARG A 151 7.08 6.27 0.35
N ILE A 152 6.24 7.17 -0.15
CA ILE A 152 4.84 6.90 -0.47
C ILE A 152 4.67 7.07 -1.97
N THR A 153 4.14 6.04 -2.63
CA THR A 153 3.95 6.04 -4.08
C THR A 153 2.55 6.51 -4.45
N ALA A 154 2.46 7.27 -5.52
CA ALA A 154 1.22 7.72 -6.13
C ALA A 154 1.43 7.86 -7.64
N VAL A 155 0.37 8.13 -8.39
CA VAL A 155 0.43 8.34 -9.84
C VAL A 155 -0.26 9.65 -10.20
N ASP A 156 0.35 10.43 -11.06
CA ASP A 156 -0.28 11.65 -11.60
C ASP A 156 -1.37 11.27 -12.60
N ALA A 157 -2.60 11.69 -12.31
CA ALA A 157 -3.77 11.33 -13.11
C ALA A 157 -3.80 11.98 -14.50
N PHE A 158 -2.98 13.02 -14.75
CA PHE A 158 -2.88 13.65 -16.06
C PHE A 158 -1.76 13.05 -16.90
N THR A 159 -0.58 12.87 -16.29
CA THR A 159 0.64 12.48 -17.03
C THR A 159 0.89 10.98 -17.03
N ALA A 160 0.23 10.23 -16.14
CA ALA A 160 0.49 8.81 -15.85
C ALA A 160 1.87 8.55 -15.19
N GLU A 161 2.60 9.60 -14.81
CA GLU A 161 3.88 9.47 -14.13
C GLU A 161 3.72 8.95 -12.70
N ARG A 162 4.54 7.97 -12.32
CA ARG A 162 4.68 7.56 -10.93
C ARG A 162 5.38 8.68 -10.12
N CYS A 163 4.79 9.03 -9.00
CA CYS A 163 5.31 10.00 -8.05
C CYS A 163 5.73 9.29 -6.76
N VAL A 164 6.96 9.50 -6.32
CA VAL A 164 7.48 9.00 -5.03
C VAL A 164 7.57 10.16 -4.06
N LEU A 165 6.67 10.18 -3.09
CA LEU A 165 6.57 11.24 -2.09
C LEU A 165 7.44 10.87 -0.88
N GLY A 166 8.42 11.67 -0.59
CA GLY A 166 9.28 11.57 0.60
C GLY A 166 9.32 12.90 1.36
N ALA A 167 10.26 13.05 2.29
CA ALA A 167 10.40 14.24 3.15
C ALA A 167 10.49 15.56 2.37
N ALA A 168 11.06 15.55 1.17
CA ALA A 168 11.20 16.73 0.30
C ALA A 168 9.89 17.10 -0.44
N ALA A 169 8.84 16.31 -0.37
CA ALA A 169 7.59 16.56 -1.10
C ALA A 169 6.78 17.77 -0.61
N GLY A 170 7.18 18.39 0.51
CA GLY A 170 6.53 19.60 1.04
C GLY A 170 5.07 19.43 1.46
N THR A 171 4.63 18.18 1.71
CA THR A 171 3.23 17.84 2.00
C THR A 171 3.05 17.25 3.40
N THR A 172 1.81 17.00 3.81
CA THR A 172 1.50 16.32 5.06
C THR A 172 1.43 14.81 4.86
N LEU A 173 1.69 14.06 5.93
CA LEU A 173 1.58 12.60 5.92
C LEU A 173 0.18 12.13 5.49
N ALA A 174 -0.87 12.80 6.02
CA ALA A 174 -2.25 12.52 5.64
C ALA A 174 -2.55 12.80 4.16
N ALA A 175 -1.97 13.85 3.57
CA ALA A 175 -2.18 14.15 2.16
C ALA A 175 -1.45 13.14 1.25
N ALA A 176 -0.23 12.76 1.62
CA ALA A 176 0.54 11.76 0.87
C ALA A 176 -0.13 10.39 0.90
N THR A 177 -0.56 9.93 2.08
CA THR A 177 -1.29 8.65 2.21
C THR A 177 -2.65 8.68 1.54
N ALA A 178 -3.36 9.82 1.57
CA ALA A 178 -4.61 9.98 0.81
C ALA A 178 -4.37 9.91 -0.70
N ALA A 179 -3.29 10.51 -1.21
CA ALA A 179 -2.92 10.42 -2.63
C ALA A 179 -2.66 8.97 -3.03
N SER A 180 -1.85 8.27 -2.24
CA SER A 180 -1.50 6.87 -2.45
C SER A 180 -2.71 5.91 -2.36
N SER A 181 -3.77 6.31 -1.66
CA SER A 181 -4.99 5.52 -1.43
C SER A 181 -6.20 6.03 -2.25
N ALA A 182 -5.98 6.95 -3.18
CA ALA A 182 -7.06 7.50 -4.02
C ALA A 182 -7.39 6.55 -5.18
N VAL A 183 -8.02 5.41 -4.85
CA VAL A 183 -8.43 4.38 -5.80
C VAL A 183 -9.34 4.98 -6.86
N PRO A 184 -9.03 4.79 -8.18
CA PRO A 184 -9.83 5.26 -9.29
C PRO A 184 -11.31 4.90 -9.16
N GLY A 185 -12.19 5.88 -9.30
CA GLY A 185 -13.64 5.70 -9.17
C GLY A 185 -14.18 5.65 -7.74
N LEU A 186 -13.37 5.31 -6.73
CA LEU A 186 -13.80 5.33 -5.33
C LEU A 186 -13.52 6.69 -4.66
N PHE A 187 -12.38 7.28 -4.95
CA PHE A 187 -11.94 8.53 -4.33
C PHE A 187 -11.42 9.51 -5.38
N ALA A 188 -11.60 10.80 -5.11
CA ALA A 188 -11.06 11.86 -5.96
C ALA A 188 -9.52 11.84 -5.93
N PRO A 189 -8.84 12.01 -7.08
CA PRO A 189 -7.41 12.29 -7.10
C PRO A 189 -7.05 13.47 -6.18
N GLN A 190 -5.95 13.35 -5.45
CA GLN A 190 -5.58 14.28 -4.41
C GLN A 190 -4.69 15.40 -4.95
N PRO A 191 -5.00 16.68 -4.66
CA PRO A 191 -4.12 17.78 -5.02
C PRO A 191 -2.89 17.80 -4.11
N ILE A 192 -1.71 17.70 -4.71
CA ILE A 192 -0.40 17.93 -4.08
C ILE A 192 0.42 18.80 -5.02
N GLY A 193 0.67 20.05 -4.63
CA GLY A 193 1.23 21.05 -5.52
C GLY A 193 0.29 21.30 -6.73
N ASP A 194 0.85 21.29 -7.91
CA ASP A 194 0.16 21.41 -9.21
C ASP A 194 -0.40 20.08 -9.74
N ARG A 195 -0.06 18.95 -9.11
CA ARG A 195 -0.45 17.61 -9.53
C ARG A 195 -1.80 17.17 -8.97
N ARG A 196 -2.39 16.17 -9.63
CA ARG A 196 -3.58 15.43 -9.15
C ARG A 196 -3.23 13.97 -9.06
N LEU A 197 -2.97 13.50 -7.85
CA LEU A 197 -2.42 12.18 -7.60
C LEU A 197 -3.50 11.16 -7.24
N MET A 198 -3.46 10.02 -7.91
CA MET A 198 -4.27 8.83 -7.64
C MET A 198 -3.43 7.69 -7.06
N ASP A 199 -4.06 6.58 -6.72
CA ASP A 199 -3.46 5.41 -6.08
C ASP A 199 -2.18 4.94 -6.79
N GLY A 200 -1.13 4.68 -6.00
CA GLY A 200 0.15 4.21 -6.50
C GLY A 200 0.10 2.82 -7.15
N GLY A 201 -0.90 2.01 -6.80
CA GLY A 201 -1.12 0.69 -7.40
C GLY A 201 -1.52 0.74 -8.87
N VAL A 202 -1.88 1.90 -9.42
CA VAL A 202 -2.16 2.06 -10.85
C VAL A 202 -0.91 1.93 -11.71
N SER A 203 0.29 2.07 -11.14
CA SER A 203 1.55 2.03 -11.89
C SER A 203 2.32 0.72 -11.81
N GLY A 204 1.67 -0.40 -11.49
CA GLY A 204 2.33 -1.70 -11.49
C GLY A 204 1.92 -2.61 -10.34
N THR A 205 2.84 -3.41 -9.80
CA THR A 205 2.56 -4.42 -8.77
C THR A 205 2.10 -3.83 -7.42
N GLY A 206 2.27 -2.52 -7.23
CA GLY A 206 1.92 -1.83 -5.99
C GLY A 206 2.88 -2.09 -4.83
N VAL A 207 3.96 -2.84 -5.03
CA VAL A 207 5.05 -3.02 -4.05
C VAL A 207 6.28 -2.19 -4.39
N HIS A 208 6.46 -1.83 -5.67
CA HIS A 208 7.53 -0.95 -6.17
C HIS A 208 8.92 -1.33 -5.66
N LEU A 209 9.33 -2.57 -5.97
CA LEU A 209 10.57 -3.17 -5.48
C LEU A 209 11.84 -2.46 -5.99
N ASP A 210 11.76 -1.73 -7.09
CA ASP A 210 12.84 -0.87 -7.58
C ASP A 210 13.32 0.14 -6.54
N LEU A 211 12.40 0.64 -5.69
CA LEU A 211 12.73 1.64 -4.66
C LEU A 211 13.60 1.09 -3.51
N VAL A 212 13.78 -0.23 -3.44
CA VAL A 212 14.64 -0.90 -2.47
C VAL A 212 15.75 -1.74 -3.14
N ALA A 213 15.87 -1.64 -4.47
CA ALA A 213 16.86 -2.37 -5.25
C ALA A 213 18.30 -2.02 -4.80
N GLY A 214 19.11 -3.03 -4.50
CA GLY A 214 20.47 -2.88 -3.98
C GLY A 214 20.57 -2.81 -2.46
N ALA A 215 19.45 -2.77 -1.72
CA ALA A 215 19.49 -2.96 -0.27
C ALA A 215 19.99 -4.37 0.07
N ARG A 216 20.68 -4.53 1.20
CA ARG A 216 21.16 -5.85 1.60
C ARG A 216 20.00 -6.81 1.84
N ARG A 217 18.95 -6.37 2.55
CA ARG A 217 17.76 -7.18 2.85
C ARG A 217 16.49 -6.37 2.68
N ALA A 218 15.48 -6.99 2.13
CA ALA A 218 14.16 -6.39 1.95
C ALA A 218 13.05 -7.32 2.47
N LEU A 219 12.21 -6.79 3.37
CA LEU A 219 10.93 -7.39 3.71
C LEU A 219 9.87 -6.85 2.74
N VAL A 220 9.15 -7.75 2.09
CA VAL A 220 8.11 -7.43 1.11
C VAL A 220 6.77 -7.97 1.59
N LEU A 221 5.83 -7.09 1.91
CA LEU A 221 4.45 -7.48 2.19
C LEU A 221 3.59 -7.17 0.96
N SER A 222 3.22 -8.21 0.22
CA SER A 222 2.40 -8.14 -1.00
C SER A 222 1.04 -8.77 -0.76
N LEU A 223 0.00 -8.30 -1.46
CA LEU A 223 -1.33 -8.90 -1.38
C LEU A 223 -1.37 -10.29 -2.02
N SER A 224 -0.55 -10.54 -3.04
CA SER A 224 -0.41 -11.82 -3.74
C SER A 224 1.06 -12.22 -3.74
N ASP A 225 1.32 -13.52 -3.70
CA ASP A 225 2.66 -14.10 -3.89
C ASP A 225 3.04 -14.23 -5.37
N GLY A 226 2.11 -13.92 -6.27
CA GLY A 226 2.30 -13.96 -7.72
C GLY A 226 2.14 -15.34 -8.36
N THR A 227 1.81 -16.39 -7.59
CA THR A 227 1.59 -17.75 -8.12
C THR A 227 0.20 -17.91 -8.75
N GLU A 228 -0.78 -17.17 -8.24
CA GLU A 228 -2.14 -17.12 -8.76
C GLU A 228 -2.47 -15.70 -9.25
N PRO A 229 -3.45 -15.56 -10.16
CA PRO A 229 -3.98 -14.24 -10.50
C PRO A 229 -4.38 -13.51 -9.22
N GLY A 230 -3.74 -12.38 -8.95
CA GLY A 230 -4.07 -11.57 -7.78
C GLY A 230 -5.52 -11.09 -7.83
N PRO A 231 -6.12 -10.77 -6.69
CA PRO A 231 -7.46 -10.18 -6.67
C PRO A 231 -7.40 -8.87 -7.48
N GLY A 232 -8.15 -8.78 -8.58
CA GLY A 232 -8.09 -7.79 -9.66
C GLY A 232 -8.31 -6.32 -9.28
N MET A 233 -7.50 -5.81 -8.35
CA MET A 233 -7.49 -4.40 -7.94
C MET A 233 -6.20 -3.66 -8.37
N MET A 234 -5.37 -4.30 -9.17
CA MET A 234 -4.06 -3.77 -9.56
C MET A 234 -3.87 -3.92 -11.06
N THR A 235 -3.35 -2.90 -11.70
CA THR A 235 -2.93 -2.92 -13.11
C THR A 235 -1.68 -3.79 -13.31
N THR A 236 -1.80 -5.09 -13.05
CA THR A 236 -0.67 -6.02 -13.16
C THR A 236 -1.03 -7.25 -13.97
N ALA A 237 -0.18 -7.57 -14.95
CA ALA A 237 -0.27 -8.87 -15.62
C ALA A 237 0.05 -10.01 -14.63
N PRO A 238 -0.55 -11.20 -14.82
CA PRO A 238 -0.20 -12.39 -14.03
C PRO A 238 1.32 -12.62 -14.01
N GLY A 239 1.85 -12.98 -12.84
CA GLY A 239 3.30 -13.22 -12.67
C GLY A 239 4.17 -11.95 -12.53
N SER A 240 3.61 -10.75 -12.69
CA SER A 240 4.40 -9.50 -12.61
C SER A 240 5.16 -9.36 -11.28
N PHE A 241 4.57 -9.75 -10.17
CA PHE A 241 5.25 -9.74 -8.87
C PHE A 241 6.48 -10.64 -8.84
N LEU A 242 6.40 -11.84 -9.40
CA LEU A 242 7.53 -12.78 -9.46
C LEU A 242 8.66 -12.23 -10.34
N VAL A 243 8.32 -11.58 -11.45
CA VAL A 243 9.30 -10.92 -12.34
C VAL A 243 9.98 -9.76 -11.61
N GLU A 244 9.23 -8.93 -10.90
CA GLU A 244 9.76 -7.80 -10.14
C GLU A 244 10.64 -8.28 -8.97
N ARG A 245 10.20 -9.33 -8.24
CA ARG A 245 10.97 -9.96 -7.18
C ARG A 245 12.30 -10.54 -7.69
N SER A 246 12.27 -11.28 -8.80
CA SER A 246 13.49 -11.82 -9.41
C SER A 246 14.46 -10.72 -9.84
N ALA A 247 13.94 -9.60 -10.35
CA ALA A 247 14.75 -8.44 -10.68
C ALA A 247 15.40 -7.82 -9.44
N LEU A 248 14.68 -7.78 -8.29
CA LEU A 248 15.23 -7.31 -7.02
C LEU A 248 16.34 -8.23 -6.51
N GLU A 249 16.10 -9.54 -6.52
CA GLU A 249 17.08 -10.55 -6.10
C GLU A 249 18.36 -10.50 -6.98
N ALA A 250 18.21 -10.21 -8.27
CA ALA A 250 19.32 -10.02 -9.21
C ALA A 250 20.22 -8.81 -8.88
N THR A 251 19.73 -7.84 -8.08
CA THR A 251 20.56 -6.72 -7.58
C THR A 251 21.43 -7.12 -6.38
N GLY A 252 21.33 -8.36 -5.90
CA GLY A 252 22.00 -8.84 -4.71
C GLY A 252 21.23 -8.63 -3.39
N THR A 253 19.98 -8.19 -3.48
CA THR A 253 19.10 -8.01 -2.32
C THR A 253 18.55 -9.36 -1.86
N GLU A 254 18.78 -9.73 -0.59
CA GLU A 254 18.09 -10.84 0.04
C GLU A 254 16.62 -10.45 0.30
N VAL A 255 15.66 -11.29 -0.10
CA VAL A 255 14.22 -10.96 -0.04
C VAL A 255 13.46 -11.94 0.84
N PHE A 256 12.78 -11.42 1.86
CA PHE A 256 11.71 -12.13 2.55
C PHE A 256 10.36 -11.56 2.11
N ALA A 257 9.60 -12.35 1.37
CA ALA A 257 8.27 -11.94 0.89
C ALA A 257 7.17 -12.71 1.62
N ARG A 258 6.11 -11.99 2.01
CA ARG A 258 4.94 -12.59 2.64
C ARG A 258 3.64 -11.99 2.10
N SER A 259 2.67 -12.88 1.89
CA SER A 259 1.31 -12.54 1.47
C SER A 259 0.29 -13.16 2.43
N PRO A 260 -0.92 -12.60 2.55
CA PRO A 260 -2.02 -13.29 3.22
C PRO A 260 -2.34 -14.60 2.50
N GLU A 261 -3.07 -15.49 3.17
CA GLU A 261 -3.74 -16.60 2.50
C GLU A 261 -4.73 -16.03 1.46
N PRO A 262 -5.13 -16.80 0.44
CA PRO A 262 -6.01 -16.31 -0.63
C PRO A 262 -7.27 -15.61 -0.09
N VAL A 263 -7.58 -14.48 -0.68
CA VAL A 263 -8.65 -13.56 -0.28
C VAL A 263 -9.48 -13.20 -1.51
N GLU A 264 -10.79 -13.18 -1.35
CA GLU A 264 -11.69 -12.73 -2.41
C GLU A 264 -11.63 -11.21 -2.61
N VAL A 265 -11.73 -10.75 -3.86
CA VAL A 265 -11.74 -9.30 -4.20
C VAL A 265 -12.78 -8.53 -3.39
N THR A 266 -13.95 -9.13 -3.18
CA THR A 266 -15.07 -8.54 -2.41
C THR A 266 -14.73 -8.32 -0.93
N GLU A 267 -13.76 -9.05 -0.37
CA GLU A 267 -13.33 -8.91 1.01
C GLU A 267 -12.36 -7.72 1.21
N LEU A 268 -11.66 -7.27 0.15
CA LEU A 268 -10.59 -6.28 0.27
C LEU A 268 -11.05 -4.96 0.89
N MET A 269 -12.24 -4.50 0.52
CA MET A 269 -12.84 -3.27 1.06
C MET A 269 -13.98 -3.54 2.05
N ALA A 270 -14.23 -4.82 2.39
CA ALA A 270 -15.33 -5.20 3.27
C ALA A 270 -14.94 -5.00 4.75
N PRO A 271 -15.65 -4.15 5.52
CA PRO A 271 -15.39 -3.98 6.95
C PRO A 271 -15.52 -5.28 7.75
N ALA A 272 -16.43 -6.17 7.35
CA ALA A 272 -16.64 -7.46 7.97
C ALA A 272 -15.43 -8.41 7.88
N ALA A 273 -14.53 -8.19 6.93
CA ALA A 273 -13.32 -9.00 6.75
C ALA A 273 -12.15 -8.57 7.69
N VAL A 274 -12.25 -7.42 8.36
CA VAL A 274 -11.18 -6.90 9.24
C VAL A 274 -10.83 -7.87 10.39
N PRO A 275 -11.78 -8.47 11.12
CA PRO A 275 -11.44 -9.45 12.17
C PRO A 275 -10.68 -10.68 11.62
N LYS A 276 -11.08 -11.19 10.45
CA LYS A 276 -10.39 -12.28 9.74
C LYS A 276 -8.95 -11.87 9.39
N ALA A 277 -8.76 -10.67 8.86
CA ALA A 277 -7.45 -10.14 8.48
C ALA A 277 -6.51 -10.01 9.69
N LEU A 278 -6.99 -9.45 10.80
CA LEU A 278 -6.24 -9.33 12.05
C LEU A 278 -5.78 -10.70 12.59
N ALA A 279 -6.69 -11.66 12.64
CA ALA A 279 -6.39 -13.02 13.11
C ALA A 279 -5.38 -13.74 12.22
N MET A 280 -5.52 -13.61 10.89
CA MET A 280 -4.63 -14.19 9.89
C MET A 280 -3.22 -13.59 9.99
N GLY A 281 -3.10 -12.26 10.01
CA GLY A 281 -1.81 -11.58 10.09
C GLY A 281 -1.03 -11.97 11.36
N ALA A 282 -1.69 -11.97 12.51
CA ALA A 282 -1.07 -12.38 13.77
C ALA A 282 -0.64 -13.86 13.76
N ARG A 283 -1.45 -14.76 13.18
CA ARG A 283 -1.10 -16.19 13.07
C ARG A 283 0.12 -16.41 12.18
N GLN A 284 0.16 -15.78 11.01
CA GLN A 284 1.27 -15.89 10.07
C GLN A 284 2.55 -15.28 10.65
N ALA A 285 2.47 -14.13 11.31
CA ALA A 285 3.63 -13.52 11.96
C ALA A 285 4.27 -14.41 13.03
N ARG A 286 3.46 -15.11 13.84
CA ARG A 286 3.98 -16.09 14.83
C ARG A 286 4.73 -17.23 14.15
N ALA A 287 4.23 -17.72 13.02
CA ALA A 287 4.91 -18.78 12.27
C ALA A 287 6.25 -18.29 11.69
N ASP A 288 6.31 -17.05 11.24
CA ASP A 288 7.48 -16.46 10.56
C ASP A 288 8.51 -15.84 11.52
N ALA A 289 8.15 -15.62 12.79
CA ALA A 289 8.95 -14.82 13.73
C ALA A 289 10.39 -15.32 13.91
N ALA A 290 10.61 -16.63 13.94
CA ALA A 290 11.94 -17.21 14.09
C ALA A 290 12.83 -16.95 12.87
N GLU A 291 12.30 -17.20 11.68
CA GLU A 291 12.99 -16.99 10.40
C GLU A 291 13.25 -15.49 10.17
N LEU A 292 12.25 -14.64 10.36
CA LEU A 292 12.41 -13.19 10.23
C LEU A 292 13.39 -12.60 11.23
N ARG A 293 13.47 -13.12 12.45
CA ARG A 293 14.47 -12.67 13.43
C ARG A 293 15.88 -12.98 12.94
N ALA A 294 16.10 -14.12 12.31
CA ALA A 294 17.38 -14.48 11.73
C ALA A 294 17.69 -13.63 10.48
N PHE A 295 16.69 -13.41 9.65
CA PHE A 295 16.80 -12.61 8.42
C PHE A 295 17.03 -11.11 8.72
N TRP A 296 16.42 -10.54 9.76
CA TRP A 296 16.38 -9.10 10.03
C TRP A 296 17.58 -8.58 10.84
N ARG A 297 18.48 -9.47 11.29
CA ARG A 297 19.71 -9.13 12.06
C ARG A 297 20.89 -8.65 11.18
#